data_c939850965713d435c6023e0a67c6067
#
_entry.id   c939850965713d435c6023e0a67c6067
#
_cell.length_a   1.000
_cell.length_b   1.000
_cell.length_c   1.000
_cell.angle_alpha   90.00
_cell.angle_beta   90.00
_cell.angle_gamma   90.00
#
_symmetry.space_group_name_H-M   'P 1'
#
loop_
_entity.id
_entity.type
_entity.pdbx_description
1 polymer ?
#
loop_
_entity_poly.entity_id
_entity_poly.type
_entity_poly.pdbx_seq_one_letter_code
_entity_poly.pdbx_strand_id
1 'polypeptide(L)'
;MSGGAIHPQYCYYQVNQFADELENRIENNNVPDEYGGAPELPQEILDYLKLQVSNLRKISEVMRAIDYLYAGDTGIINFMKTIGKIEGKTNPT
;
A
#
# COMPACT_ATOMS: atom_id res chain seq x y z
N MET A 1 14.42 -7.30 21.33
CA MET A 1 13.41 -7.23 20.48
C MET A 1 13.19 -5.86 20.07
N SER A 2 12.98 -5.75 18.97
CA SER A 2 12.87 -4.47 18.56
C SER A 2 11.69 -3.97 19.20
N GLY A 3 11.80 -3.50 20.13
CA GLY A 3 10.84 -2.99 20.85
C GLY A 3 9.60 -2.49 20.30
N GLY A 4 9.34 -2.82 19.25
CA GLY A 4 8.10 -2.37 18.76
C GLY A 4 7.01 -3.20 19.30
N ALA A 5 6.01 -2.62 19.76
CA ALA A 5 4.82 -3.32 20.12
C ALA A 5 4.18 -3.92 18.89
N ILE A 6 4.53 -3.40 17.75
CA ILE A 6 4.01 -3.86 16.47
C ILE A 6 5.22 -4.21 15.64
N HIS A 7 5.08 -5.14 14.72
CA HIS A 7 6.15 -5.43 13.78
C HIS A 7 5.80 -4.89 12.42
N PRO A 8 5.64 -3.57 12.30
CA PRO A 8 5.13 -3.00 11.05
C PRO A 8 6.09 -3.14 9.90
N GLN A 9 7.38 -3.32 10.18
CA GLN A 9 8.33 -3.48 9.10
C GLN A 9 8.04 -4.70 8.25
N TYR A 10 7.45 -5.72 8.84
CA TYR A 10 7.03 -6.86 8.04
C TYR A 10 5.68 -6.60 7.39
N CYS A 11 4.82 -5.94 8.12
CA CYS A 11 3.46 -5.72 7.65
C CYS A 11 3.42 -4.78 6.46
N TYR A 12 4.11 -3.64 6.54
CA TYR A 12 4.01 -2.70 5.43
C TYR A 12 4.72 -3.24 4.18
N TYR A 13 5.71 -4.07 4.41
CA TYR A 13 6.40 -4.71 3.30
C TYR A 13 5.46 -5.63 2.54
N GLN A 14 4.71 -6.42 3.29
CA GLN A 14 3.74 -7.34 2.70
C GLN A 14 2.60 -6.59 2.02
N VAL A 15 2.14 -5.51 2.60
CA VAL A 15 1.11 -4.69 1.98
C VAL A 15 1.60 -4.15 0.64
N ASN A 16 2.83 -3.68 0.61
CA ASN A 16 3.40 -3.14 -0.61
C ASN A 16 3.59 -4.24 -1.66
N GLN A 17 4.00 -5.43 -1.24
CA GLN A 17 4.13 -6.55 -2.16
C GLN A 17 2.78 -6.94 -2.75
N PHE A 18 1.75 -6.93 -1.94
CA PHE A 18 0.42 -7.23 -2.44
C PHE A 18 -0.02 -6.18 -3.45
N ALA A 19 0.28 -4.92 -3.18
CA ALA A 19 -0.05 -3.86 -4.12
C ALA A 19 0.67 -4.04 -5.45
N ASP A 20 1.95 -4.42 -5.39
CA ASP A 20 2.73 -4.69 -6.60
C ASP A 20 2.11 -5.81 -7.41
N GLU A 21 1.74 -6.87 -6.73
CA GLU A 21 1.17 -8.02 -7.40
C GLU A 21 -0.19 -7.70 -7.99
N LEU A 22 -0.98 -6.95 -7.26
CA LEU A 22 -2.29 -6.56 -7.76
C LEU A 22 -2.16 -5.67 -8.99
N GLU A 23 -1.23 -4.72 -8.95
CA GLU A 23 -0.99 -3.85 -10.09
C GLU A 23 -0.58 -4.66 -11.31
N ASN A 24 0.28 -5.64 -11.10
CA ASN A 24 0.71 -6.51 -12.18
C ASN A 24 -0.46 -7.30 -12.77
N ARG A 25 -1.35 -7.78 -11.93
CA ARG A 25 -2.53 -8.49 -12.40
C ARG A 25 -3.46 -7.60 -13.19
N ILE A 26 -3.59 -6.35 -12.77
CA ILE A 26 -4.42 -5.40 -13.49
C ILE A 26 -3.85 -5.16 -14.89
N GLU A 27 -2.54 -4.98 -14.97
CA GLU A 27 -1.89 -4.71 -16.25
C GLU A 27 -1.97 -5.90 -17.19
N ASN A 28 -2.02 -7.08 -16.64
CA ASN A 28 -2.05 -8.29 -17.43
C ASN A 28 -3.43 -8.93 -17.48
N ASN A 29 -4.45 -8.11 -17.36
CA ASN A 29 -5.82 -8.59 -17.29
C ASN A 29 -6.22 -9.44 -18.50
N ASN A 30 -5.69 -9.10 -19.67
CA ASN A 30 -6.04 -9.82 -20.90
C ASN A 30 -5.11 -10.98 -21.20
N VAL A 31 -4.14 -11.22 -20.34
CA VAL A 31 -3.16 -12.27 -20.59
C VAL A 31 -3.55 -13.47 -19.73
N PRO A 32 -3.85 -14.61 -20.32
CA PRO A 32 -4.19 -15.78 -19.50
C PRO A 32 -2.95 -16.20 -18.72
N ASP A 33 -3.19 -16.62 -17.48
CA ASP A 33 -2.06 -17.11 -16.70
C ASP A 33 -1.68 -18.49 -17.22
N GLU A 34 -0.60 -19.04 -16.66
CA GLU A 34 -0.10 -20.31 -17.16
C GLU A 34 -1.08 -21.46 -16.93
N TYR A 35 -2.06 -21.25 -16.09
CA TYR A 35 -3.09 -22.25 -15.85
C TYR A 35 -4.33 -21.99 -16.71
N GLY A 36 -4.33 -20.90 -17.43
CA GLY A 36 -5.43 -20.60 -18.32
C GLY A 36 -6.72 -20.24 -17.63
N GLY A 37 -6.67 -19.96 -16.36
CA GLY A 37 -7.90 -19.79 -15.62
C GLY A 37 -8.23 -18.38 -15.19
N ALA A 38 -7.39 -17.42 -15.49
CA ALA A 38 -7.63 -16.08 -15.01
C ALA A 38 -8.77 -15.44 -15.79
N PRO A 39 -9.81 -15.00 -15.12
CA PRO A 39 -10.90 -14.34 -15.83
C PRO A 39 -10.48 -12.95 -16.27
N GLU A 40 -11.05 -12.53 -17.37
CA GLU A 40 -10.86 -11.16 -17.81
C GLU A 40 -11.88 -10.30 -17.10
N LEU A 41 -11.41 -9.35 -16.32
CA LEU A 41 -12.30 -8.55 -15.50
C LEU A 41 -12.80 -7.33 -16.27
N PRO A 42 -14.04 -6.91 -16.01
CA PRO A 42 -14.55 -5.71 -16.67
C PRO A 42 -13.86 -4.44 -16.16
N GLN A 43 -13.95 -3.39 -16.95
CA GLN A 43 -13.24 -2.16 -16.68
C GLN A 43 -13.60 -1.56 -15.33
N GLU A 44 -14.87 -1.63 -14.95
CA GLU A 44 -15.27 -1.02 -13.68
C GLU A 44 -14.63 -1.73 -12.49
N ILE A 45 -14.40 -3.04 -12.61
CA ILE A 45 -13.69 -3.77 -11.56
C ILE A 45 -12.21 -3.38 -11.57
N LEU A 46 -11.63 -3.26 -12.75
CA LEU A 46 -10.24 -2.83 -12.83
C LEU A 46 -10.04 -1.44 -12.23
N ASP A 47 -10.97 -0.53 -12.46
CA ASP A 47 -10.86 0.78 -11.89
C ASP A 47 -10.91 0.74 -10.37
N TYR A 48 -11.79 -0.09 -9.83
CA TYR A 48 -11.86 -0.26 -8.39
C TYR A 48 -10.55 -0.83 -7.84
N LEU A 49 -9.98 -1.82 -8.53
CA LEU A 49 -8.73 -2.42 -8.09
C LEU A 49 -7.58 -1.43 -8.15
N LYS A 50 -7.55 -0.58 -9.16
CA LYS A 50 -6.52 0.45 -9.24
C LYS A 50 -6.61 1.40 -8.06
N LEU A 51 -7.82 1.74 -7.67
CA LEU A 51 -8.01 2.57 -6.49
C LEU A 51 -7.46 1.86 -5.25
N GLN A 52 -7.67 0.55 -5.15
CA GLN A 52 -7.18 -0.19 -4.02
C GLN A 52 -5.65 -0.26 -3.99
N VAL A 53 -5.01 -0.35 -5.15
CA VAL A 53 -3.55 -0.29 -5.20
C VAL A 53 -3.08 1.02 -4.58
N SER A 54 -3.70 2.12 -4.97
CA SER A 54 -3.35 3.42 -4.43
C SER A 54 -3.54 3.46 -2.92
N ASN A 55 -4.67 2.94 -2.44
CA ASN A 55 -4.95 2.89 -1.02
C ASN A 55 -3.94 2.02 -0.26
N LEU A 56 -3.55 0.91 -0.84
CA LEU A 56 -2.59 0.01 -0.20
C LEU A 56 -1.22 0.68 -0.07
N ARG A 57 -0.81 1.41 -1.09
CA ARG A 57 0.47 2.10 -1.02
C ARG A 57 0.44 3.21 0.02
N LYS A 58 -0.68 3.93 0.10
CA LYS A 58 -0.85 4.93 1.13
C LYS A 58 -0.78 4.29 2.52
N ILE A 59 -1.50 3.19 2.71
CA ILE A 59 -1.51 2.50 3.99
C ILE A 59 -0.10 2.04 4.36
N SER A 60 0.62 1.52 3.38
CA SER A 60 2.00 1.06 3.61
C SER A 60 2.87 2.22 4.12
N GLU A 61 2.74 3.39 3.54
CA GLU A 61 3.49 4.55 3.98
C GLU A 61 3.09 4.99 5.39
N VAL A 62 1.80 4.94 5.68
CA VAL A 62 1.33 5.28 7.01
C VAL A 62 1.87 4.28 8.04
N MET A 63 1.85 3.01 7.71
CA MET A 63 2.38 1.98 8.61
C MET A 63 3.85 2.22 8.92
N ARG A 64 4.61 2.59 7.89
CA ARG A 64 6.02 2.88 8.08
C ARG A 64 6.23 4.09 8.99
N ALA A 65 5.42 5.12 8.79
CA ALA A 65 5.52 6.31 9.63
C ALA A 65 5.18 5.98 11.08
N ILE A 66 4.19 5.13 11.29
CA ILE A 66 3.81 4.70 12.63
C ILE A 66 4.96 3.93 13.29
N ASP A 67 5.61 3.07 12.51
CA ASP A 67 6.74 2.31 13.02
C ASP A 67 7.85 3.25 13.52
N TYR A 68 8.19 4.25 12.72
CA TYR A 68 9.22 5.20 13.10
C TYR A 68 8.83 5.97 14.34
N LEU A 69 7.54 6.30 14.46
CA LEU A 69 7.07 7.04 15.63
C LEU A 69 7.26 6.20 16.90
N TYR A 70 6.84 4.96 16.88
CA TYR A 70 6.94 4.10 18.05
C TYR A 70 8.37 3.66 18.34
N ALA A 71 9.20 3.61 17.32
CA ALA A 71 10.60 3.28 17.52
C ALA A 71 11.40 4.46 18.05
N GLY A 72 10.81 5.65 18.09
CA GLY A 72 11.51 6.82 18.57
C GLY A 72 12.37 7.50 17.51
N ASP A 73 12.31 7.04 16.29
CA ASP A 73 13.10 7.63 15.20
C ASP A 73 12.52 8.95 14.72
N THR A 74 11.28 9.20 15.02
CA THR A 74 10.58 10.39 14.56
C THR A 74 9.80 10.99 15.71
N GLY A 75 9.89 12.30 15.86
CA GLY A 75 9.10 12.99 16.85
C GLY A 75 7.68 13.25 16.35
N ILE A 76 6.84 13.67 17.28
CA ILE A 76 5.43 13.89 16.99
C ILE A 76 5.25 14.91 15.88
N ILE A 77 6.00 15.99 15.91
CA ILE A 77 5.86 17.06 14.94
C ILE A 77 6.20 16.54 13.53
N ASN A 78 7.30 15.81 13.43
CA ASN A 78 7.70 15.25 12.14
C ASN A 78 6.72 14.19 11.66
N PHE A 79 6.18 13.41 12.59
CA PHE A 79 5.17 12.42 12.24
C PHE A 79 3.95 13.09 11.62
N MET A 80 3.48 14.17 12.24
CA MET A 80 2.32 14.88 11.72
C MET A 80 2.59 15.46 10.34
N LYS A 81 3.80 15.97 10.11
CA LYS A 81 4.17 16.47 8.80
C LYS A 81 4.17 15.36 7.76
N THR A 82 4.70 14.20 8.13
CA THR A 82 4.75 13.07 7.22
C THR A 82 3.34 12.62 6.86
N ILE A 83 2.47 12.52 7.84
CA ILE A 83 1.09 12.12 7.57
C ILE A 83 0.40 13.13 6.66
N GLY A 84 0.65 14.41 6.90
CA GLY A 84 0.08 15.43 6.03
C GLY A 84 0.49 15.27 4.58
N LYS A 85 1.76 14.94 4.34
CA LYS A 85 2.24 14.72 2.99
C LYS A 85 1.60 13.50 2.36
N ILE A 86 1.47 12.43 3.13
CA ILE A 86 0.87 11.20 2.62
C ILE A 86 -0.59 11.44 2.24
N GLU A 87 -1.33 12.10 3.13
CA GLU A 87 -2.74 12.37 2.84
C GLU A 87 -2.88 13.33 1.67
N GLY A 88 -1.99 14.29 1.56
CA GLY A 88 -2.04 15.23 0.46
C GLY A 88 -1.79 14.56 -0.88
N LYS A 89 -0.97 13.53 -0.91
CA LYS A 89 -0.68 12.82 -2.15
C LYS A 89 -1.89 12.09 -2.69
N THR A 90 -2.72 11.57 -1.78
CA THR A 90 -3.83 10.73 -2.20
C THR A 90 -5.14 11.47 -2.26
N ASN A 91 -5.12 12.72 -1.88
CA ASN A 91 -6.33 13.54 -1.91
C ASN A 91 -6.15 14.63 -2.96
N PRO A 92 -6.68 14.42 -4.13
CA PRO A 92 -6.45 15.35 -5.24
C PRO A 92 -7.17 16.67 -5.09
N THR A 93 -8.14 16.77 -4.24
CA THR A 93 -8.82 18.07 -4.12
C THR A 93 -8.07 19.00 -3.21
#